data_ce27e44478fbb8dddf4aad4eb5c80b64
#
_entry.id   ce27e44478fbb8dddf4aad4eb5c80b64
#
_cell.length_a   1.000
_cell.length_b   1.000
_cell.length_c   1.000
_cell.angle_alpha   90.00
_cell.angle_beta   90.00
_cell.angle_gamma   90.00
#
_symmetry.space_group_name_H-M   'P 1'
#
loop_
_entity.id
_entity.type
_entity.pdbx_description
1 polymer ?
#
loop_
_entity_poly.entity_id
_entity_poly.type
_entity_poly.pdbx_seq_one_letter_code
_entity_poly.pdbx_strand_id
1 'polypeptide(L)' 'MITKELIARINELSRKKRSSGLSEDERIEQQNLREQYLAGIREQVR' A
#
# COMPACT_ATOMS: atom_id res chain seq x y z
N MET A 1 -6.69 6.88 7.79
CA MET A 1 -5.64 7.00 8.80
C MET A 1 -4.49 6.05 8.48
N ILE A 2 -3.26 6.56 8.52
CA ILE A 2 -2.09 5.72 8.23
C ILE A 2 -1.65 5.00 9.49
N THR A 3 -1.54 3.68 9.41
CA THR A 3 -1.09 2.86 10.53
C THR A 3 0.19 2.14 10.16
N LYS A 4 0.89 1.61 11.17
CA LYS A 4 2.09 0.82 10.93
C LYS A 4 1.76 -0.41 10.09
N GLU A 5 0.59 -0.99 10.33
CA GLU A 5 0.16 -2.18 9.61
C GLU A 5 -0.05 -1.87 8.13
N LEU A 6 -0.63 -0.71 7.83
CA LEU A 6 -0.83 -0.29 6.46
C LEU A 6 0.51 -0.15 5.74
N ILE A 7 1.45 0.53 6.37
CA ILE A 7 2.78 0.74 5.78
C ILE A 7 3.51 -0.59 5.61
N ALA A 8 3.44 -1.46 6.61
CA ALA A 8 4.10 -2.75 6.54
C ALA A 8 3.54 -3.59 5.38
N ARG A 9 2.24 -3.57 5.19
CA ARG A 9 1.61 -4.32 4.11
C ARG A 9 2.01 -3.78 2.74
N ILE A 10 2.06 -2.46 2.61
CA ILE A 10 2.49 -1.82 1.37
C ILE A 10 3.92 -2.24 1.03
N ASN A 11 4.81 -2.20 2.02
CA ASN A 11 6.19 -2.59 1.82
C ASN A 11 6.31 -4.06 1.45
N GLU A 12 5.53 -4.92 2.09
CA GLU A 12 5.53 -6.34 1.81
C GLU A 12 5.12 -6.61 0.36
N LEU A 13 4.06 -5.98 -0.09
CA LEU A 13 3.60 -6.14 -1.46
C LEU A 13 4.61 -5.58 -2.46
N SER A 14 5.26 -4.47 -2.13
CA SER A 14 6.30 -3.91 -2.98
C SER A 14 7.46 -4.88 -3.16
N ARG A 15 7.90 -5.51 -2.08
CA ARG A 15 8.97 -6.51 -2.12
C ARG A 15 8.56 -7.70 -2.97
N LYS A 16 7.35 -8.18 -2.78
CA LYS A 16 6.86 -9.31 -3.52
C LYS A 16 6.78 -9.00 -5.01
N LYS A 17 6.37 -7.80 -5.35
CA LYS A 17 6.32 -7.37 -6.74
C LYS A 17 7.69 -7.42 -7.40
N ARG A 18 8.72 -7.03 -6.66
CA ARG A 18 10.09 -7.04 -7.20
C ARG A 18 10.64 -8.44 -7.32
N SER A 19 10.22 -9.34 -6.45
CA SER A 19 10.73 -10.71 -6.43
C SER A 19 10.02 -11.61 -7.42
N SER A 20 8.75 -11.93 -7.15
CA SER A 20 8.01 -12.89 -7.97
C SER A 20 6.80 -12.27 -8.67
N GLY A 21 6.52 -11.01 -8.41
CA GLY A 21 5.36 -10.34 -8.95
C GLY A 21 4.14 -10.52 -8.05
N LEU A 22 3.09 -9.80 -8.37
CA LEU A 22 1.85 -9.85 -7.61
C LEU A 22 0.77 -10.56 -8.41
N SER A 23 -0.10 -11.28 -7.71
CA SER A 23 -1.29 -11.83 -8.34
C SER A 23 -2.28 -10.69 -8.58
N GLU A 24 -3.34 -10.98 -9.31
CA GLU A 24 -4.34 -9.97 -9.62
C GLU A 24 -4.96 -9.39 -8.33
N ASP A 25 -5.31 -10.26 -7.40
CA ASP A 25 -5.88 -9.82 -6.12
C ASP A 25 -4.89 -8.95 -5.34
N GLU A 26 -3.63 -9.33 -5.35
CA GLU A 26 -2.61 -8.57 -4.64
C GLU A 26 -2.36 -7.21 -5.29
N ARG A 27 -2.49 -7.13 -6.58
CA ARG A 27 -2.35 -5.85 -7.28
C ARG A 27 -3.47 -4.91 -6.90
N ILE A 28 -4.69 -5.42 -6.80
CA ILE A 28 -5.84 -4.64 -6.38
C ILE A 28 -5.66 -4.19 -4.94
N GLU A 29 -5.23 -5.09 -4.08
CA GLU A 29 -4.96 -4.77 -2.68
C GLU A 29 -3.91 -3.68 -2.57
N GLN A 30 -2.83 -3.80 -3.30
CA GLN A 30 -1.77 -2.81 -3.28
C GLN A 30 -2.29 -1.43 -3.66
N GLN A 31 -3.10 -1.37 -4.70
CA GLN A 31 -3.66 -0.10 -5.14
C GLN A 31 -4.57 0.51 -4.08
N ASN A 32 -5.41 -0.31 -3.45
CA ASN A 32 -6.30 0.16 -2.40
C ASN A 32 -5.52 0.69 -1.20
N LEU A 33 -4.49 -0.03 -0.79
CA LEU A 33 -3.64 0.40 0.32
C LEU A 33 -2.92 1.70 -0.01
N ARG A 34 -2.45 1.82 -1.23
CA ARG A 34 -1.76 3.02 -1.68
C ARG A 34 -2.69 4.22 -1.66
N GLU A 35 -3.94 4.04 -2.07
CA GLU A 35 -4.91 5.11 -2.04
C GLU A 35 -5.19 5.56 -0.61
N GLN A 36 -5.31 4.61 0.31
CA GLN A 36 -5.48 4.94 1.72
C GLN A 36 -4.29 5.73 2.26
N TYR A 37 -3.10 5.33 1.88
CA TYR A 37 -1.89 6.00 2.31
C TYR A 37 -1.86 7.44 1.80
N LEU A 38 -2.16 7.64 0.52
CA LEU A 38 -2.18 8.97 -0.07
C LEU A 38 -3.26 9.84 0.53
N ALA A 39 -4.42 9.27 0.83
CA ALA A 39 -5.49 10.00 1.48
C ALA A 39 -5.07 10.46 2.88
N GLY A 40 -4.38 9.60 3.60
CA GLY A 40 -3.86 9.95 4.93
C GLY A 40 -2.87 11.09 4.88
N ILE A 41 -1.98 11.06 3.90
CA ILE A 41 -1.01 12.14 3.70
C ILE A 41 -1.73 13.44 3.36
N ARG A 42 -2.73 13.35 2.50
CA ARG A 42 -3.49 14.53 2.09
C ARG A 42 -4.19 15.19 3.27
N GLU A 43 -4.68 14.39 4.21
CA GLU A 43 -5.32 14.92 5.40
C GLU A 43 -4.34 15.61 6.33
N GLN A 44 -3.10 15.14 6.38
CA GLN A 44 -2.08 15.69 7.25
C GLN A 44 -1.42 16.94 6.68
N VAL A 45 -1.39 17.05 5.37
CA VAL A 45 -0.76 18.19 4.70
C VAL A 45 -1.81 19.25 4.40
N ARG A 46 -1.63 20.40 4.97
CA ARG A 46 -2.51 21.53 4.77
C ARG A 46 -1.76 22.75 4.34
#